data_04de52da8807485a63862bcaa615587d
#
_entry.id   04de52da8807485a63862bcaa615587d
#
_cell.length_a   1.000
_cell.length_b   1.000
_cell.length_c   1.000
_cell.angle_alpha   90.00
_cell.angle_beta   90.00
_cell.angle_gamma   90.00
#
_symmetry.space_group_name_H-M   'P 1'
#
loop_
_entity.id
_entity.type
_entity.pdbx_description
1 polymer ?
#
loop_
_entity_poly.entity_id
_entity_poly.type
_entity_poly.pdbx_seq_one_letter_code
_entity_poly.pdbx_strand_id
1 'polypeptide(L)'
;VGFIALVINFFLPLERTLTSILLILIVIVAIKLNFFNQNKKKLFKYAFNVSLITYIILIYSRVNTPDALLYHLPYSKIINEHKIIIGISNIHGRFGHISIFQYIASFFNNYLFYINGILIPIASLVSFFFIYCFREYKKNFKKNESIIKSYIVFLILIFSLYSFNRYSGYGNDAQAHIYYFLFILYLLDYLIIKKSLVSFKKISLICLFIFLIKPFYLIVAIIPLVL
;
A
#
# COMPACT_ATOMS: atom_id res chain seq x y z
N VAL A 1 -4.98 6.02 8.13
CA VAL A 1 -6.08 5.04 8.16
C VAL A 1 -5.66 3.76 8.87
N GLY A 2 -4.60 3.04 8.46
CA GLY A 2 -4.22 1.73 9.01
C GLY A 2 -4.01 1.73 10.53
N PHE A 3 -3.24 2.67 11.06
CA PHE A 3 -3.02 2.79 12.51
C PHE A 3 -4.31 3.12 13.27
N ILE A 4 -5.14 4.00 12.71
CA ILE A 4 -6.45 4.34 13.32
C ILE A 4 -7.33 3.09 13.33
N ALA A 5 -7.39 2.34 12.23
CA ALA A 5 -8.15 1.10 12.14
C ALA A 5 -7.65 0.05 13.15
N LEU A 6 -6.32 -0.12 13.27
CA LEU A 6 -5.71 -1.02 14.26
C LEU A 6 -6.11 -0.61 15.69
N VAL A 7 -5.95 0.67 16.05
CA VAL A 7 -6.30 1.17 17.39
C VAL A 7 -7.78 0.97 17.69
N ILE A 8 -8.66 1.27 16.73
CA ILE A 8 -10.10 1.03 16.90
C ILE A 8 -10.39 -0.45 17.13
N ASN A 9 -9.71 -1.34 16.38
CA ASN A 9 -9.96 -2.77 16.47
C ASN A 9 -9.51 -3.40 17.80
N PHE A 10 -8.70 -2.72 18.60
CA PHE A 10 -8.43 -3.14 19.98
C PHE A 10 -9.69 -3.09 20.86
N PHE A 11 -10.58 -2.16 20.58
CA PHE A 11 -11.75 -1.90 21.42
C PHE A 11 -13.05 -2.38 20.77
N LEU A 12 -13.17 -2.22 19.45
CA LEU A 12 -14.40 -2.47 18.69
C LEU A 12 -14.06 -3.19 17.37
N PRO A 13 -14.95 -4.08 16.86
CA PRO A 13 -14.81 -4.62 15.51
C PRO A 13 -14.89 -3.49 14.47
N LEU A 14 -14.19 -3.67 13.36
CA LEU A 14 -14.27 -2.73 12.22
C LEU A 14 -15.52 -3.03 11.37
N GLU A 15 -16.68 -2.97 11.99
CA GLU A 15 -17.95 -3.24 11.31
C GLU A 15 -18.14 -2.34 10.08
N ARG A 16 -18.90 -2.81 9.11
CA ARG A 16 -19.21 -2.07 7.88
C ARG A 16 -19.88 -0.72 8.16
N THR A 17 -20.72 -0.65 9.17
CA THR A 17 -21.38 0.60 9.61
C THR A 17 -20.34 1.61 10.09
N LEU A 18 -19.52 1.20 11.06
CA LEU A 18 -18.49 2.04 11.65
C LEU A 18 -17.51 2.56 10.60
N THR A 19 -16.99 1.66 9.76
CA THR A 19 -16.02 2.02 8.72
C THR A 19 -16.61 2.90 7.61
N SER A 20 -17.90 2.74 7.29
CA SER A 20 -18.61 3.65 6.38
C SER A 20 -18.72 5.06 6.94
N ILE A 21 -19.13 5.20 8.20
CA ILE A 21 -19.25 6.50 8.89
C ILE A 21 -17.89 7.17 8.98
N LEU A 22 -16.85 6.44 9.41
CA LEU A 22 -15.48 6.97 9.51
C LEU A 22 -14.94 7.42 8.15
N LEU A 23 -15.20 6.69 7.08
CA LEU A 23 -14.77 7.08 5.74
C LEU A 23 -15.43 8.40 5.30
N ILE A 24 -16.74 8.53 5.52
CA ILE A 24 -17.47 9.76 5.22
C ILE A 24 -16.89 10.94 6.02
N LEU A 25 -16.63 10.74 7.31
CA LEU A 25 -16.02 11.78 8.16
C LEU A 25 -14.63 12.17 7.67
N ILE A 26 -13.78 11.21 7.28
CA ILE A 26 -12.45 11.48 6.70
C ILE A 26 -12.58 12.34 5.44
N VAL A 27 -13.52 12.02 4.55
CA VAL A 27 -13.76 12.80 3.32
C VAL A 27 -14.22 14.22 3.65
N ILE A 28 -15.16 14.38 4.58
CA ILE A 28 -15.66 15.71 5.01
C ILE A 28 -14.50 16.55 5.59
N VAL A 29 -13.69 15.96 6.46
CA VAL A 29 -12.52 16.64 7.05
C VAL A 29 -11.51 17.03 5.96
N ALA A 30 -11.22 16.14 5.02
CA ALA A 30 -10.30 16.42 3.91
C ALA A 30 -10.80 17.60 3.03
N ILE A 31 -12.11 17.69 2.80
CA ILE A 31 -12.72 18.80 2.07
C ILE A 31 -12.60 20.09 2.88
N LYS A 32 -12.98 20.09 4.17
CA LYS A 32 -12.92 21.27 5.05
C LYS A 32 -11.50 21.81 5.22
N LEU A 33 -10.50 20.94 5.30
CA LEU A 33 -9.09 21.34 5.42
C LEU A 33 -8.49 21.82 4.10
N ASN A 34 -9.29 22.00 3.04
CA ASN A 34 -8.79 22.38 1.71
C ASN A 34 -7.59 21.53 1.26
N PHE A 35 -7.60 20.25 1.64
CA PHE A 35 -6.53 19.32 1.30
C PHE A 35 -6.29 19.27 -0.22
N PHE A 36 -7.31 19.63 -1.00
CA PHE A 36 -7.31 19.72 -2.46
C PHE A 36 -7.10 21.16 -2.95
N ASN A 37 -6.06 21.83 -2.49
CA ASN A 37 -5.65 23.13 -3.02
C ASN A 37 -5.54 23.11 -4.57
N GLN A 38 -5.78 24.23 -5.25
CA GLN A 38 -5.91 24.30 -6.72
C GLN A 38 -4.73 23.65 -7.47
N ASN A 39 -3.51 23.83 -6.97
CA ASN A 39 -2.31 23.22 -7.56
C ASN A 39 -2.27 21.68 -7.41
N LYS A 40 -2.95 21.13 -6.42
CA LYS A 40 -3.05 19.69 -6.16
C LYS A 40 -4.26 19.04 -6.83
N LYS A 41 -5.30 19.83 -7.20
CA LYS A 41 -6.52 19.30 -7.83
C LYS A 41 -6.24 18.54 -9.13
N LYS A 42 -5.38 19.09 -9.99
CA LYS A 42 -5.03 18.44 -11.27
C LYS A 42 -4.31 17.11 -11.05
N LEU A 43 -3.34 17.11 -10.14
CA LEU A 43 -2.60 15.87 -9.79
C LEU A 43 -3.52 14.85 -9.14
N PHE A 44 -4.38 15.28 -8.22
CA PHE A 44 -5.35 14.41 -7.57
C PHE A 44 -6.35 13.80 -8.56
N LYS A 45 -6.92 14.60 -9.46
CA LYS A 45 -7.83 14.11 -10.50
C LYS A 45 -7.14 13.06 -11.37
N TYR A 46 -5.90 13.30 -11.77
CA TYR A 46 -5.12 12.34 -12.54
C TYR A 46 -4.87 11.04 -11.75
N ALA A 47 -4.39 11.16 -10.51
CA ALA A 47 -4.14 10.00 -9.64
C ALA A 47 -5.43 9.21 -9.35
N PHE A 48 -6.54 9.90 -9.12
CA PHE A 48 -7.85 9.28 -8.91
C PHE A 48 -8.31 8.49 -10.15
N ASN A 49 -8.23 9.09 -11.34
CA ASN A 49 -8.63 8.40 -12.57
C ASN A 49 -7.77 7.15 -12.83
N VAL A 50 -6.45 7.24 -12.65
CA VAL A 50 -5.56 6.08 -12.80
C VAL A 50 -5.86 5.02 -11.74
N SER A 51 -6.14 5.42 -10.49
CA SER A 51 -6.52 4.48 -9.43
C SER A 51 -7.86 3.79 -9.71
N LEU A 52 -8.82 4.52 -10.27
CA LEU A 52 -10.11 3.95 -10.66
C LEU A 52 -9.95 2.90 -11.77
N ILE A 53 -9.17 3.21 -12.82
CA ILE A 53 -8.86 2.27 -13.89
C ILE A 53 -8.16 1.03 -13.32
N THR A 54 -7.12 1.23 -12.51
CA THR A 54 -6.40 0.12 -11.87
C THR A 54 -7.33 -0.73 -11.01
N TYR A 55 -8.22 -0.11 -10.25
CA TYR A 55 -9.20 -0.79 -9.41
C TYR A 55 -10.15 -1.67 -10.25
N ILE A 56 -10.68 -1.13 -11.33
CA ILE A 56 -11.54 -1.87 -12.27
C ILE A 56 -10.78 -3.08 -12.83
N ILE A 57 -9.55 -2.88 -13.32
CA ILE A 57 -8.73 -3.96 -13.86
C ILE A 57 -8.49 -5.04 -12.80
N LEU A 58 -8.17 -4.66 -11.55
CA LEU A 58 -7.93 -5.62 -10.47
C LEU A 58 -9.19 -6.42 -10.11
N ILE A 59 -10.37 -5.82 -10.14
CA ILE A 59 -11.63 -6.53 -9.92
C ILE A 59 -11.84 -7.60 -10.99
N TYR A 60 -11.61 -7.28 -12.25
CA TYR A 60 -11.83 -8.22 -13.35
C TYR A 60 -10.69 -9.23 -13.54
N SER A 61 -9.48 -8.92 -13.10
CA SER A 61 -8.32 -9.80 -13.19
C SER A 61 -8.14 -10.72 -11.97
N ARG A 62 -9.18 -10.94 -11.17
CA ARG A 62 -9.10 -11.78 -9.96
C ARG A 62 -8.48 -13.13 -10.25
N VAL A 63 -7.35 -13.38 -9.66
CA VAL A 63 -6.76 -14.70 -9.60
C VAL A 63 -7.20 -15.32 -8.29
N ASN A 64 -7.99 -16.38 -8.36
CA ASN A 64 -8.33 -17.19 -7.19
C ASN A 64 -7.07 -17.92 -6.74
N THR A 65 -6.28 -17.27 -5.89
CA THR A 65 -5.19 -17.94 -5.22
C THR A 65 -5.75 -18.68 -4.01
N PRO A 66 -5.29 -19.93 -3.72
CA PRO A 66 -5.72 -20.65 -2.53
C PRO A 66 -5.57 -19.80 -1.27
N ASP A 67 -4.49 -19.05 -1.16
CA ASP A 67 -4.18 -18.18 -0.02
C ASP A 67 -5.22 -17.07 0.22
N ALA A 68 -5.83 -16.56 -0.83
CA ALA A 68 -6.87 -15.56 -0.74
C ALA A 68 -8.09 -16.05 0.05
N LEU A 69 -8.54 -17.27 -0.25
CA LEU A 69 -9.71 -17.88 0.38
C LEU A 69 -9.38 -18.54 1.72
N LEU A 70 -8.17 -19.11 1.86
CA LEU A 70 -7.78 -19.84 3.07
C LEU A 70 -7.57 -18.91 4.26
N TYR A 71 -6.96 -17.74 4.08
CA TYR A 71 -6.64 -16.89 5.23
C TYR A 71 -6.75 -15.37 5.00
N HIS A 72 -6.53 -14.83 3.81
CA HIS A 72 -6.57 -13.38 3.62
C HIS A 72 -7.98 -12.80 3.77
N LEU A 73 -8.96 -13.36 3.06
CA LEU A 73 -10.36 -12.93 3.17
C LEU A 73 -10.99 -13.32 4.51
N PRO A 74 -10.79 -14.57 5.03
CA PRO A 74 -11.24 -14.92 6.38
C PRO A 74 -10.68 -13.98 7.45
N TYR A 75 -9.40 -13.62 7.40
CA TYR A 75 -8.82 -12.70 8.36
C TYR A 75 -9.41 -11.29 8.28
N SER A 76 -9.63 -10.77 7.07
CA SER A 76 -10.33 -9.50 6.89
C SER A 76 -11.76 -9.54 7.46
N LYS A 77 -12.45 -10.67 7.31
CA LYS A 77 -13.77 -10.89 7.90
C LYS A 77 -13.71 -10.88 9.44
N ILE A 78 -12.73 -11.57 10.02
CA ILE A 78 -12.51 -11.57 11.47
C ILE A 78 -12.28 -10.14 12.00
N ILE A 79 -11.47 -9.33 11.34
CA ILE A 79 -11.25 -7.93 11.72
C ILE A 79 -12.56 -7.12 11.66
N ASN A 80 -13.43 -7.42 10.69
CA ASN A 80 -14.71 -6.71 10.56
C ASN A 80 -15.78 -7.17 11.59
N GLU A 81 -15.72 -8.42 12.04
CA GLU A 81 -16.75 -9.00 12.93
C GLU A 81 -16.31 -9.03 14.40
N HIS A 82 -15.00 -8.98 14.67
CA HIS A 82 -14.46 -9.10 16.01
C HIS A 82 -13.41 -8.04 16.31
N LYS A 83 -13.32 -7.63 17.57
CA LYS A 83 -12.14 -6.94 18.08
C LYS A 83 -10.94 -7.88 18.04
N ILE A 84 -9.72 -7.36 18.22
CA ILE A 84 -8.49 -8.15 18.25
C ILE A 84 -8.66 -9.36 19.17
N ILE A 85 -8.46 -10.55 18.61
CA ILE A 85 -8.51 -11.83 19.31
C ILE A 85 -7.09 -12.25 19.63
N ILE A 86 -6.75 -12.24 20.92
CA ILE A 86 -5.43 -12.72 21.39
C ILE A 86 -5.36 -14.25 21.21
N GLY A 87 -4.27 -14.73 20.63
CA GLY A 87 -4.08 -16.16 20.40
C GLY A 87 -4.76 -16.72 19.15
N ILE A 88 -5.26 -15.88 18.25
CA ILE A 88 -5.90 -16.29 16.99
C ILE A 88 -4.97 -17.18 16.13
N SER A 89 -3.66 -17.06 16.26
CA SER A 89 -2.68 -17.92 15.61
C SER A 89 -2.78 -19.39 16.01
N ASN A 90 -3.40 -19.71 17.17
CA ASN A 90 -3.66 -21.08 17.60
C ASN A 90 -4.76 -21.74 16.75
N ILE A 91 -5.65 -20.96 16.14
CA ILE A 91 -6.69 -21.47 15.23
C ILE A 91 -6.06 -21.76 13.86
N HIS A 92 -5.25 -20.84 13.35
CA HIS A 92 -4.54 -20.99 12.10
C HIS A 92 -3.25 -20.16 12.15
N GLY A 93 -2.09 -20.82 11.99
CA GLY A 93 -0.77 -20.19 12.17
C GLY A 93 -0.56 -18.92 11.31
N ARG A 94 -1.18 -18.85 10.11
CA ARG A 94 -1.08 -17.68 9.24
C ARG A 94 -1.85 -16.44 9.75
N PHE A 95 -2.78 -16.60 10.67
CA PHE A 95 -3.44 -15.47 11.33
C PHE A 95 -2.52 -14.73 12.31
N GLY A 96 -1.38 -15.33 12.68
CA GLY A 96 -0.31 -14.65 13.41
C GLY A 96 0.50 -13.66 12.58
N HIS A 97 0.41 -13.71 11.25
CA HIS A 97 1.07 -12.77 10.35
C HIS A 97 0.27 -11.47 10.17
N ILE A 98 0.16 -10.71 11.24
CA ILE A 98 -0.57 -9.43 11.26
C ILE A 98 0.13 -8.43 10.33
N SER A 99 -0.66 -7.78 9.47
CA SER A 99 -0.20 -6.73 8.57
C SER A 99 -1.05 -5.47 8.74
N ILE A 100 -0.41 -4.33 8.86
CA ILE A 100 -1.12 -3.03 8.89
C ILE A 100 -1.98 -2.84 7.63
N PHE A 101 -1.57 -3.46 6.51
CA PHE A 101 -2.31 -3.36 5.26
C PHE A 101 -3.63 -4.13 5.28
N GLN A 102 -3.73 -5.20 6.06
CA GLN A 102 -5.00 -5.93 6.27
C GLN A 102 -6.01 -5.06 7.00
N TYR A 103 -5.57 -4.24 7.98
CA TYR A 103 -6.45 -3.27 8.64
C TYR A 103 -6.91 -2.17 7.69
N ILE A 104 -6.03 -1.69 6.79
CA ILE A 104 -6.41 -0.73 5.75
C ILE A 104 -7.44 -1.38 4.81
N ALA A 105 -7.20 -2.60 4.35
CA ALA A 105 -8.08 -3.31 3.45
C ALA A 105 -9.45 -3.59 4.09
N SER A 106 -9.47 -4.07 5.33
CA SER A 106 -10.71 -4.33 6.10
C SER A 106 -11.52 -3.07 6.34
N PHE A 107 -10.87 -1.91 6.51
CA PHE A 107 -11.54 -0.61 6.63
C PHE A 107 -12.35 -0.26 5.37
N PHE A 108 -11.88 -0.65 4.18
CA PHE A 108 -12.59 -0.43 2.92
C PHE A 108 -13.63 -1.52 2.61
N ASN A 109 -13.72 -2.61 3.38
CA ASN A 109 -14.82 -3.57 3.33
C ASN A 109 -16.04 -3.02 4.08
N ASN A 110 -16.66 -2.00 3.54
CA ASN A 110 -17.75 -1.24 4.13
C ASN A 110 -19.00 -1.29 3.24
N TYR A 111 -20.08 -0.62 3.63
CA TYR A 111 -21.32 -0.60 2.83
C TYR A 111 -21.21 0.12 1.49
N LEU A 112 -20.21 0.99 1.29
CA LEU A 112 -20.02 1.71 0.03
C LEU A 112 -19.37 0.82 -1.06
N PHE A 113 -18.49 -0.09 -0.66
CA PHE A 113 -17.67 -0.86 -1.59
C PHE A 113 -17.79 -2.38 -1.44
N TYR A 114 -18.35 -2.85 -0.32
CA TYR A 114 -18.44 -4.27 0.04
C TYR A 114 -17.06 -4.96 -0.05
N ILE A 115 -17.05 -6.25 -0.35
CA ILE A 115 -15.83 -7.05 -0.43
C ILE A 115 -14.84 -6.53 -1.49
N ASN A 116 -15.33 -5.87 -2.53
CA ASN A 116 -14.48 -5.26 -3.56
C ASN A 116 -13.64 -4.10 -3.00
N GLY A 117 -14.10 -3.46 -1.93
CA GLY A 117 -13.38 -2.40 -1.24
C GLY A 117 -11.98 -2.81 -0.77
N ILE A 118 -11.79 -4.09 -0.44
CA ILE A 118 -10.48 -4.63 -0.03
C ILE A 118 -9.38 -4.35 -1.08
N LEU A 119 -9.75 -4.22 -2.36
CA LEU A 119 -8.81 -3.94 -3.46
C LEU A 119 -8.50 -2.44 -3.64
N ILE A 120 -9.27 -1.52 -3.03
CA ILE A 120 -9.05 -0.07 -3.19
C ILE A 120 -7.65 0.37 -2.73
N PRO A 121 -7.15 -0.03 -1.55
CA PRO A 121 -5.83 0.36 -1.10
C PRO A 121 -4.71 -0.11 -2.02
N ILE A 122 -4.76 -1.36 -2.48
CA ILE A 122 -3.74 -1.87 -3.38
C ILE A 122 -3.83 -1.21 -4.77
N ALA A 123 -5.02 -0.97 -5.31
CA ALA A 123 -5.21 -0.25 -6.56
C ALA A 123 -4.61 1.15 -6.49
N SER A 124 -4.84 1.88 -5.39
CA SER A 124 -4.29 3.21 -5.16
C SER A 124 -2.76 3.18 -5.04
N LEU A 125 -2.21 2.21 -4.31
CA LEU A 125 -0.76 2.05 -4.13
C LEU A 125 -0.07 1.72 -5.46
N VAL A 126 -0.60 0.76 -6.22
CA VAL A 126 -0.09 0.36 -7.54
C VAL A 126 -0.11 1.54 -8.50
N SER A 127 -1.22 2.28 -8.56
CA SER A 127 -1.35 3.46 -9.41
C SER A 127 -0.34 4.54 -9.07
N PHE A 128 -0.20 4.85 -7.78
CA PHE A 128 0.80 5.80 -7.31
C PHE A 128 2.21 5.36 -7.70
N PHE A 129 2.50 4.09 -7.52
CA PHE A 129 3.81 3.50 -7.85
C PHE A 129 4.12 3.62 -9.34
N PHE A 130 3.19 3.26 -10.24
CA PHE A 130 3.39 3.41 -11.68
C PHE A 130 3.57 4.87 -12.10
N ILE A 131 2.76 5.78 -11.57
CA ILE A 131 2.91 7.22 -11.83
C ILE A 131 4.27 7.72 -11.36
N TYR A 132 4.72 7.31 -10.17
CA TYR A 132 6.01 7.66 -9.61
C TYR A 132 7.16 7.15 -10.48
N CYS A 133 7.18 5.85 -10.82
CA CYS A 133 8.20 5.25 -11.66
C CYS A 133 8.27 5.89 -13.04
N PHE A 134 7.12 6.16 -13.66
CA PHE A 134 7.09 6.81 -14.97
C PHE A 134 7.64 8.26 -14.94
N ARG A 135 7.34 8.99 -13.87
CA ARG A 135 7.91 10.33 -13.67
C ARG A 135 9.42 10.29 -13.45
N GLU A 136 9.89 9.37 -12.60
CA GLU A 136 11.33 9.19 -12.34
C GLU A 136 12.07 8.75 -13.62
N TYR A 137 11.51 7.83 -14.40
CA TYR A 137 12.06 7.44 -15.68
C TYR A 137 12.21 8.64 -16.62
N LYS A 138 11.13 9.41 -16.84
CA LYS A 138 11.18 10.61 -17.70
C LYS A 138 12.17 11.65 -17.21
N LYS A 139 12.26 11.89 -15.92
CA LYS A 139 13.17 12.86 -15.32
C LYS A 139 14.61 12.47 -15.56
N ASN A 140 14.99 11.25 -15.23
CA ASN A 140 16.37 10.78 -15.31
C ASN A 140 16.83 10.64 -16.77
N PHE A 141 15.95 10.18 -17.66
CA PHE A 141 16.25 10.03 -19.09
C PHE A 141 16.48 11.38 -19.78
N LYS A 142 15.66 12.41 -19.47
CA LYS A 142 15.80 13.74 -20.09
C LYS A 142 16.99 14.53 -19.58
N LYS A 143 17.37 14.35 -18.31
CA LYS A 143 18.39 15.17 -17.66
C LYS A 143 19.77 14.51 -17.62
N ASN A 144 19.92 13.27 -18.07
CA ASN A 144 21.14 12.45 -17.93
C ASN A 144 21.65 12.36 -16.46
N GLU A 145 20.76 12.61 -15.49
CA GLU A 145 21.14 12.65 -14.07
C GLU A 145 21.65 11.29 -13.57
N SER A 146 21.07 10.20 -14.06
CA SER A 146 21.57 8.84 -13.81
C SER A 146 20.96 7.84 -14.79
N ILE A 147 21.74 7.41 -15.75
CA ILE A 147 21.38 6.35 -16.70
C ILE A 147 21.07 5.05 -15.95
N ILE A 148 21.89 4.70 -14.96
CA ILE A 148 21.72 3.48 -14.14
C ILE A 148 20.36 3.47 -13.47
N LYS A 149 19.95 4.59 -12.85
CA LYS A 149 18.63 4.69 -12.21
C LYS A 149 17.50 4.53 -13.23
N SER A 150 17.64 5.10 -14.43
CA SER A 150 16.63 4.94 -15.50
C SER A 150 16.44 3.49 -15.91
N TYR A 151 17.52 2.73 -16.07
CA TYR A 151 17.45 1.29 -16.35
C TYR A 151 16.79 0.52 -15.22
N ILE A 152 17.14 0.80 -13.97
CA ILE A 152 16.55 0.12 -12.81
C ILE A 152 15.05 0.43 -12.73
N VAL A 153 14.64 1.68 -12.92
CA VAL A 153 13.20 2.06 -12.95
C VAL A 153 12.47 1.33 -14.07
N PHE A 154 13.07 1.22 -15.25
CA PHE A 154 12.50 0.52 -16.39
C PHE A 154 12.32 -0.99 -16.11
N LEU A 155 13.33 -1.65 -15.54
CA LEU A 155 13.25 -3.06 -15.16
C LEU A 155 12.17 -3.30 -14.09
N ILE A 156 12.09 -2.42 -13.09
CA ILE A 156 11.04 -2.47 -12.06
C ILE A 156 9.65 -2.33 -12.68
N LEU A 157 9.47 -1.42 -13.66
CA LEU A 157 8.20 -1.26 -14.36
C LEU A 157 7.81 -2.53 -15.13
N ILE A 158 8.72 -3.12 -15.90
CA ILE A 158 8.47 -4.37 -16.64
C ILE A 158 8.08 -5.49 -15.66
N PHE A 159 8.86 -5.67 -14.60
CA PHE A 159 8.56 -6.70 -13.59
C PHE A 159 7.20 -6.48 -12.94
N SER A 160 6.86 -5.24 -12.61
CA SER A 160 5.60 -4.90 -11.97
C SER A 160 4.41 -5.10 -12.91
N LEU A 161 4.57 -4.83 -14.21
CA LEU A 161 3.56 -5.13 -15.23
C LEU A 161 3.37 -6.64 -15.40
N TYR A 162 4.46 -7.40 -15.48
CA TYR A 162 4.41 -8.86 -15.54
C TYR A 162 3.70 -9.47 -14.31
N SER A 163 3.97 -8.91 -13.13
CA SER A 163 3.40 -9.38 -11.87
C SER A 163 2.01 -8.79 -11.55
N PHE A 164 1.41 -8.01 -12.47
CA PHE A 164 0.20 -7.23 -12.20
C PHE A 164 -0.97 -8.10 -11.70
N ASN A 165 -1.15 -9.29 -12.26
CA ASN A 165 -2.22 -10.22 -11.86
C ASN A 165 -2.12 -10.66 -10.39
N ARG A 166 -0.91 -10.66 -9.82
CA ARG A 166 -0.71 -10.99 -8.39
C ARG A 166 -1.25 -9.93 -7.44
N TYR A 167 -1.47 -8.70 -7.92
CA TYR A 167 -1.98 -7.61 -7.10
C TYR A 167 -3.46 -7.77 -6.75
N SER A 168 -4.20 -8.61 -7.48
CA SER A 168 -5.60 -8.96 -7.17
C SER A 168 -5.76 -10.10 -6.15
N GLY A 169 -4.65 -10.66 -5.65
CA GLY A 169 -4.67 -11.88 -4.82
C GLY A 169 -5.05 -11.67 -3.34
N TYR A 170 -5.48 -10.49 -2.93
CA TYR A 170 -5.85 -10.12 -1.55
C TYR A 170 -4.73 -10.27 -0.49
N GLY A 171 -3.53 -10.71 -0.91
CA GLY A 171 -2.38 -10.91 -0.03
C GLY A 171 -1.61 -9.62 0.27
N ASN A 172 -0.65 -9.74 1.20
CA ASN A 172 0.21 -8.62 1.61
C ASN A 172 1.53 -8.55 0.82
N ASP A 173 1.82 -9.55 -0.02
CA ASP A 173 3.09 -9.64 -0.75
C ASP A 173 3.23 -8.52 -1.79
N ALA A 174 2.15 -8.23 -2.50
CA ALA A 174 2.14 -7.18 -3.51
C ALA A 174 2.52 -5.81 -2.95
N GLN A 175 1.95 -5.46 -1.79
CA GLN A 175 2.24 -4.19 -1.12
C GLN A 175 3.68 -4.15 -0.62
N ALA A 176 4.15 -5.24 -0.02
CA ALA A 176 5.53 -5.35 0.45
C ALA A 176 6.53 -5.20 -0.71
N HIS A 177 6.28 -5.82 -1.87
CA HIS A 177 7.11 -5.68 -3.07
C HIS A 177 7.15 -4.24 -3.58
N ILE A 178 6.00 -3.56 -3.66
CA ILE A 178 5.94 -2.16 -4.12
C ILE A 178 6.75 -1.25 -3.19
N TYR A 179 6.58 -1.39 -1.87
CA TYR A 179 7.36 -0.60 -0.92
C TYR A 179 8.85 -0.94 -0.97
N TYR A 180 9.21 -2.21 -1.22
CA TYR A 180 10.58 -2.61 -1.43
C TYR A 180 11.21 -1.97 -2.68
N PHE A 181 10.47 -1.90 -3.78
CA PHE A 181 10.94 -1.17 -4.97
C PHE A 181 11.10 0.33 -4.71
N LEU A 182 10.15 0.96 -4.00
CA LEU A 182 10.30 2.35 -3.58
C LEU A 182 11.52 2.55 -2.70
N PHE A 183 11.78 1.61 -1.78
CA PHE A 183 12.99 1.62 -0.95
C PHE A 183 14.26 1.61 -1.81
N ILE A 184 14.38 0.70 -2.78
CA ILE A 184 15.51 0.64 -3.70
C ILE A 184 15.69 1.97 -4.43
N LEU A 185 14.62 2.55 -4.97
CA LEU A 185 14.69 3.81 -5.70
C LEU A 185 15.15 4.99 -4.83
N TYR A 186 14.68 5.09 -3.60
CA TYR A 186 15.13 6.13 -2.67
C TYR A 186 16.55 5.89 -2.14
N LEU A 187 16.94 4.62 -1.98
CA LEU A 187 18.33 4.26 -1.64
C LEU A 187 19.29 4.68 -2.75
N LEU A 188 18.94 4.43 -4.02
CA LEU A 188 19.72 4.90 -5.17
C LEU A 188 19.81 6.43 -5.20
N ASP A 189 18.73 7.15 -4.92
CA ASP A 189 18.76 8.61 -4.82
C ASP A 189 19.74 9.08 -3.74
N TYR A 190 19.72 8.42 -2.58
CA TYR A 190 20.62 8.74 -1.48
C TYR A 190 22.08 8.47 -1.83
N LEU A 191 22.38 7.32 -2.44
CA LEU A 191 23.76 6.89 -2.73
C LEU A 191 24.35 7.61 -3.94
N ILE A 192 23.57 7.83 -5.00
CA ILE A 192 24.07 8.31 -6.30
C ILE A 192 23.92 9.82 -6.44
N ILE A 193 22.76 10.39 -6.04
CA ILE A 193 22.44 11.78 -6.35
C ILE A 193 22.85 12.71 -5.21
N LYS A 194 22.32 12.49 -4.02
CA LYS A 194 22.62 13.35 -2.87
C LYS A 194 22.32 12.66 -1.53
N LYS A 195 23.35 12.55 -0.69
CA LYS A 195 23.20 12.19 0.72
C LYS A 195 22.51 13.36 1.43
N SER A 196 21.21 13.25 1.69
CA SER A 196 20.43 14.26 2.38
C SER A 196 19.62 13.67 3.51
N LEU A 197 19.40 14.44 4.58
CA LEU A 197 18.54 14.05 5.69
C LEU A 197 17.10 13.71 5.24
N VAL A 198 16.61 14.44 4.23
CA VAL A 198 15.27 14.20 3.66
C VAL A 198 15.19 12.83 2.98
N SER A 199 16.21 12.45 2.20
CA SER A 199 16.27 11.13 1.55
C SER A 199 16.40 10.02 2.59
N PHE A 200 17.23 10.23 3.63
CA PHE A 200 17.38 9.30 4.74
C PHE A 200 16.05 9.06 5.47
N LYS A 201 15.32 10.14 5.84
CA LYS A 201 14.01 10.04 6.47
C LYS A 201 13.01 9.25 5.62
N LYS A 202 13.03 9.42 4.30
CA LYS A 202 12.16 8.65 3.38
C LYS A 202 12.49 7.17 3.39
N ILE A 203 13.77 6.82 3.33
CA ILE A 203 14.25 5.44 3.40
C ILE A 203 13.78 4.79 4.72
N SER A 204 14.04 5.43 5.85
CA SER A 204 13.65 4.92 7.17
C SER A 204 12.14 4.74 7.31
N LEU A 205 11.34 5.69 6.81
CA LEU A 205 9.88 5.60 6.83
C LEU A 205 9.38 4.42 5.98
N ILE A 206 9.96 4.21 4.80
CA ILE A 206 9.57 3.09 3.94
C ILE A 206 9.98 1.76 4.56
N CYS A 207 11.15 1.66 5.17
CA CYS A 207 11.56 0.46 5.92
C CYS A 207 10.57 0.12 7.03
N LEU A 208 10.11 1.13 7.79
CA LEU A 208 9.09 0.95 8.81
C LEU A 208 7.79 0.40 8.21
N PHE A 209 7.33 0.95 7.09
CA PHE A 209 6.13 0.45 6.43
C PHE A 209 6.28 -0.97 5.90
N ILE A 210 7.43 -1.32 5.31
CA ILE A 210 7.71 -2.69 4.86
C ILE A 210 7.61 -3.66 6.04
N PHE A 211 8.22 -3.31 7.18
CA PHE A 211 8.16 -4.11 8.39
C PHE A 211 6.71 -4.29 8.90
N LEU A 212 5.93 -3.21 8.94
CA LEU A 212 4.53 -3.24 9.37
C LEU A 212 3.61 -4.03 8.43
N ILE A 213 3.99 -4.15 7.15
CA ILE A 213 3.24 -4.97 6.18
C ILE A 213 3.64 -6.43 6.32
N LYS A 214 4.94 -6.70 6.44
CA LYS A 214 5.49 -8.05 6.48
C LYS A 214 6.74 -8.09 7.38
N PRO A 215 6.62 -8.49 8.64
CA PRO A 215 7.72 -8.47 9.60
C PRO A 215 8.97 -9.25 9.16
N PHE A 216 8.82 -10.22 8.27
CA PHE A 216 9.93 -10.98 7.68
C PHE A 216 10.98 -10.08 6.99
N TYR A 217 10.58 -8.89 6.50
CA TYR A 217 11.50 -7.93 5.90
C TYR A 217 12.27 -7.07 6.92
N LEU A 218 12.31 -7.46 8.19
CA LEU A 218 13.10 -6.74 9.23
C LEU A 218 14.57 -6.55 8.80
N ILE A 219 15.13 -7.49 8.04
CA ILE A 219 16.48 -7.42 7.51
C ILE A 219 16.73 -6.14 6.68
N VAL A 220 15.69 -5.62 6.01
CA VAL A 220 15.80 -4.37 5.24
C VAL A 220 16.01 -3.16 6.14
N ALA A 221 15.54 -3.23 7.39
CA ALA A 221 15.69 -2.15 8.36
C ALA A 221 17.15 -1.99 8.86
N ILE A 222 18.00 -2.99 8.66
CA ILE A 222 19.43 -2.90 8.99
C ILE A 222 20.11 -1.85 8.11
N ILE A 223 19.68 -1.70 6.85
CA ILE A 223 20.32 -0.79 5.89
C ILE A 223 20.31 0.67 6.38
N PRO A 224 19.19 1.27 6.85
CA PRO A 224 19.19 2.60 7.40
C PRO A 224 20.03 2.76 8.68
N LEU A 225 20.29 1.66 9.41
CA LEU A 225 21.14 1.71 10.61
C LEU A 225 22.65 1.79 10.29
N VAL A 226 23.02 1.37 9.07
CA VAL A 226 24.43 1.36 8.60
C VAL A 226 24.74 2.61 7.75
N LEU A 227 23.72 3.28 7.21
CA LEU A 227 23.86 4.51 6.40
C LEU A 227 24.08 5.76 7.26
#